data_857f751457bf47c5265edbd2ef78e0cd
#
_entry.id   857f751457bf47c5265edbd2ef78e0cd
#
_cell.length_a   1.000
_cell.length_b   1.000
_cell.length_c   1.000
_cell.angle_alpha   90.00
_cell.angle_beta   90.00
_cell.angle_gamma   90.00
#
_symmetry.space_group_name_H-M   'P 1'
#
loop_
_entity.id
_entity.type
_entity.pdbx_description
1 polymer ?
#
loop_
_entity_poly.entity_id
_entity_poly.type
_entity_poly.pdbx_seq_one_letter_code
_entity_poly.pdbx_strand_id
1 'polypeptide(L)'
;DVTYYKHSEKGGITDTLQNEKTLKKYYLTNSKFNNYKAEITELDTLTYQLIFTDNLGVSLNVTALKKDLDNAEFINVDCKYVKKLSNRFNYQTKHYDFINLNDTLLKDMSYKRYKLTSIKPKRTKRHKLATLFYIIEDSTAFHLPLLIHTTAYNEFNKEHSIPNGIFKERYLVDYDGNLDFRERLISIQKID
;
A
#
# COMPACT_ATOMS: atom_id res chain seq x y z
N ASP A 1 -2.12 9.69 6.90
CA ASP A 1 -0.99 9.34 7.76
C ASP A 1 -1.08 7.85 8.12
N VAL A 2 -0.03 7.11 7.90
CA VAL A 2 0.00 5.66 8.08
C VAL A 2 1.27 5.26 8.81
N THR A 3 1.15 4.43 9.83
CA THR A 3 2.31 3.79 10.45
C THR A 3 2.65 2.51 9.67
N TYR A 4 3.90 2.40 9.27
CA TYR A 4 4.41 1.24 8.56
C TYR A 4 5.31 0.40 9.47
N TYR A 5 5.04 -0.89 9.52
CA TYR A 5 5.86 -1.88 10.21
C TYR A 5 6.42 -2.85 9.18
N LYS A 6 7.72 -3.02 9.15
CA LYS A 6 8.38 -4.04 8.32
C LYS A 6 9.13 -5.01 9.21
N HIS A 7 8.86 -6.28 9.07
CA HIS A 7 9.67 -7.33 9.66
C HIS A 7 10.94 -7.50 8.82
N SER A 8 12.10 -7.37 9.42
CA SER A 8 13.38 -7.56 8.73
C SER A 8 13.95 -8.93 9.10
N GLU A 9 13.75 -9.92 8.24
CA GLU A 9 14.53 -11.15 8.33
C GLU A 9 15.87 -10.97 7.60
N LYS A 10 16.93 -10.76 8.34
CA LYS A 10 18.26 -11.18 7.95
C LYS A 10 18.96 -11.78 9.15
N GLY A 11 19.03 -13.11 9.16
CA GLY A 11 20.04 -13.86 9.87
C GLY A 11 19.73 -14.31 11.29
N GLY A 12 19.61 -15.64 11.49
CA GLY A 12 19.99 -16.32 12.73
C GLY A 12 18.95 -16.33 13.83
N ILE A 13 18.54 -17.53 14.18
CA ILE A 13 17.84 -17.89 15.41
C ILE A 13 18.46 -17.16 16.60
N THR A 14 17.76 -16.18 17.12
CA THR A 14 17.63 -15.72 18.52
C THR A 14 17.25 -14.24 18.56
N ASP A 15 16.20 -13.98 19.27
CA ASP A 15 15.63 -12.70 19.72
C ASP A 15 14.42 -12.16 18.98
N THR A 16 13.29 -12.53 19.52
CA THR A 16 11.93 -12.37 19.00
C THR A 16 11.30 -11.00 19.24
N LEU A 17 12.01 -9.93 19.57
CA LEU A 17 11.35 -8.67 19.96
C LEU A 17 12.06 -7.34 19.59
N GLN A 18 13.13 -7.29 18.82
CA GLN A 18 13.93 -6.06 18.78
C GLN A 18 14.13 -5.34 17.43
N ASN A 19 13.49 -5.71 16.31
CA ASN A 19 13.71 -5.00 15.05
C ASN A 19 12.45 -4.64 14.26
N GLU A 20 11.36 -4.24 14.92
CA GLU A 20 10.25 -3.58 14.24
C GLU A 20 10.60 -2.11 13.98
N LYS A 21 11.16 -1.81 12.82
CA LYS A 21 11.36 -0.41 12.41
C LYS A 21 10.00 0.18 12.04
N THR A 22 9.45 0.98 12.93
CA THR A 22 8.25 1.78 12.66
C THR A 22 8.63 2.99 11.81
N LEU A 23 7.99 3.16 10.66
CA LEU A 23 8.14 4.32 9.80
C LEU A 23 6.80 5.04 9.68
N LYS A 24 6.82 6.35 9.68
CA LYS A 24 5.67 7.18 9.37
C LYS A 24 5.63 7.45 7.87
N LYS A 25 4.47 7.21 7.25
CA LYS A 25 4.22 7.47 5.85
C LYS A 25 3.00 8.34 5.68
N TYR A 26 3.04 9.19 4.66
CA TYR A 26 1.90 9.99 4.24
C TYR A 26 1.51 9.55 2.83
N TYR A 27 0.23 9.37 2.60
CA TYR A 27 -0.33 9.13 1.28
C TYR A 27 -1.14 10.34 0.84
N LEU A 28 -0.72 10.97 -0.25
CA LEU A 28 -1.52 11.98 -0.94
C LEU A 28 -2.31 11.26 -2.03
N THR A 29 -3.62 11.32 -1.92
CA THR A 29 -4.55 10.58 -2.78
C THR A 29 -5.69 11.47 -3.23
N ASN A 30 -6.37 11.06 -4.30
CA ASN A 30 -7.60 11.69 -4.74
C ASN A 30 -8.78 10.76 -4.43
N SER A 31 -9.85 11.29 -3.86
CA SER A 31 -11.01 10.47 -3.49
C SER A 31 -11.77 9.88 -4.68
N LYS A 32 -11.69 10.53 -5.85
CA LYS A 32 -12.41 10.15 -7.08
C LYS A 32 -11.54 9.38 -8.07
N PHE A 33 -10.22 9.41 -7.92
CA PHE A 33 -9.26 8.78 -8.82
C PHE A 33 -8.22 8.01 -8.03
N ASN A 34 -8.17 6.70 -8.19
CA ASN A 34 -7.21 5.83 -7.51
C ASN A 34 -6.12 5.27 -8.44
N ASN A 35 -6.03 5.80 -9.66
CA ASN A 35 -4.94 5.44 -10.59
C ASN A 35 -3.60 6.06 -10.19
N TYR A 36 -3.59 7.13 -9.43
CA TYR A 36 -2.36 7.80 -8.98
C TYR A 36 -2.36 8.08 -7.48
N LYS A 37 -1.18 8.18 -6.92
CA LYS A 37 -0.92 8.55 -5.53
C LYS A 37 0.52 9.03 -5.37
N ALA A 38 0.76 9.80 -4.31
CA ALA A 38 2.11 10.03 -3.82
C ALA A 38 2.29 9.40 -2.42
N GLU A 39 3.39 8.72 -2.22
CA GLU A 39 3.84 8.18 -0.94
C GLU A 39 5.03 9.02 -0.47
N ILE A 40 4.92 9.59 0.72
CA ILE A 40 5.96 10.39 1.35
C ILE A 40 6.41 9.65 2.59
N THR A 41 7.72 9.38 2.69
CA THR A 41 8.33 8.69 3.83
C THR A 41 9.42 9.56 4.42
N GLU A 42 9.44 9.73 5.73
CA GLU A 42 10.55 10.39 6.41
C GLU A 42 11.81 9.53 6.31
N LEU A 43 12.89 10.09 5.74
CA LEU A 43 14.20 9.44 5.70
C LEU A 43 15.03 9.81 6.92
N ASP A 44 15.06 11.09 7.23
CA ASP A 44 15.80 11.69 8.35
C ASP A 44 15.11 12.98 8.82
N THR A 45 15.78 13.77 9.65
CA THR A 45 15.26 15.03 10.20
C THR A 45 15.03 16.11 9.16
N LEU A 46 15.68 16.05 8.00
CA LEU A 46 15.71 17.10 6.98
C LEU A 46 15.04 16.70 5.68
N THR A 47 14.90 15.38 5.41
CA THR A 47 14.51 14.88 4.08
C THR A 47 13.34 13.92 4.12
N TYR A 48 12.54 14.00 3.04
CA TYR A 48 11.52 13.01 2.67
C TYR A 48 11.94 12.26 1.43
N GLN A 49 11.56 11.00 1.35
CA GLN A 49 11.42 10.28 0.09
C GLN A 49 10.00 10.51 -0.44
N LEU A 50 9.89 10.98 -1.68
CA LEU A 50 8.63 11.12 -2.40
C LEU A 50 8.59 10.09 -3.53
N ILE A 51 7.59 9.22 -3.51
CA ILE A 51 7.32 8.26 -4.58
C ILE A 51 5.94 8.57 -5.14
N PHE A 52 5.90 9.11 -6.36
CA PHE A 52 4.66 9.26 -7.11
C PHE A 52 4.49 8.07 -8.04
N THR A 53 3.27 7.56 -8.13
CA THR A 53 2.90 6.46 -9.02
C THR A 53 1.57 6.76 -9.67
N ASP A 54 1.55 6.75 -11.01
CA ASP A 54 0.35 6.69 -11.81
C ASP A 54 0.31 5.35 -12.54
N ASN A 55 -0.69 4.54 -12.23
CA ASN A 55 -0.88 3.22 -12.86
C ASN A 55 -1.17 3.29 -14.36
N LEU A 56 -1.44 4.48 -14.91
CA LEU A 56 -1.56 4.73 -16.35
C LEU A 56 -0.20 4.87 -17.05
N GLY A 57 0.89 4.84 -16.33
CA GLY A 57 2.20 4.66 -16.95
C GLY A 57 3.35 5.53 -16.46
N VAL A 58 3.20 6.30 -15.40
CA VAL A 58 4.23 7.20 -14.90
C VAL A 58 4.62 6.87 -13.45
N SER A 59 5.90 6.92 -13.17
CA SER A 59 6.43 6.86 -11.81
C SER A 59 7.58 7.84 -11.59
N LEU A 60 7.68 8.30 -10.36
CA LEU A 60 8.71 9.22 -9.89
C LEU A 60 9.21 8.75 -8.53
N ASN A 61 10.51 8.83 -8.31
CA ASN A 61 11.11 8.58 -7.00
C ASN A 61 12.23 9.61 -6.79
N VAL A 62 12.03 10.52 -5.84
CA VAL A 62 12.98 11.59 -5.52
C VAL A 62 13.09 11.79 -4.02
N THR A 63 14.21 12.37 -3.60
CA THR A 63 14.40 12.91 -2.25
C THR A 63 14.17 14.41 -2.30
N ALA A 64 13.39 14.92 -1.38
CA ALA A 64 13.08 16.34 -1.23
C ALA A 64 13.40 16.82 0.20
N LEU A 65 13.78 18.08 0.34
CA LEU A 65 13.89 18.68 1.67
C LEU A 65 12.49 18.89 2.26
N LYS A 66 12.33 18.62 3.55
CA LYS A 66 11.06 18.80 4.27
C LYS A 66 10.52 20.22 4.12
N LYS A 67 11.39 21.21 4.35
CA LYS A 67 11.03 22.64 4.22
C LYS A 67 10.50 23.02 2.85
N ASP A 68 10.98 22.37 1.78
CA ASP A 68 10.55 22.66 0.42
C ASP A 68 9.22 21.97 0.10
N LEU A 69 9.02 20.77 0.65
CA LEU A 69 7.77 20.03 0.46
C LEU A 69 6.62 20.58 1.29
N ASP A 70 6.88 20.94 2.55
CA ASP A 70 5.85 21.39 3.50
C ASP A 70 5.24 22.74 3.11
N ASN A 71 5.96 23.57 2.31
CA ASN A 71 5.52 24.88 1.85
C ASN A 71 5.21 24.93 0.35
N ALA A 72 5.26 23.81 -0.36
CA ALA A 72 5.13 23.79 -1.81
C ALA A 72 3.66 23.76 -2.24
N GLU A 73 3.25 24.70 -3.09
CA GLU A 73 2.00 24.57 -3.86
C GLU A 73 2.17 23.60 -5.02
N PHE A 74 3.38 23.49 -5.56
CA PHE A 74 3.75 22.55 -6.61
C PHE A 74 5.22 22.11 -6.46
N ILE A 75 5.52 20.92 -6.98
CA ILE A 75 6.86 20.35 -6.94
C ILE A 75 7.36 20.23 -8.39
N ASN A 76 8.40 21.00 -8.72
CA ASN A 76 9.08 20.85 -9.99
C ASN A 76 10.09 19.71 -9.91
N VAL A 77 9.95 18.73 -10.80
CA VAL A 77 10.84 17.60 -10.89
C VAL A 77 11.48 17.52 -12.26
N ASP A 78 12.80 17.36 -12.29
CA ASP A 78 13.54 17.14 -13.52
C ASP A 78 13.06 15.83 -14.21
N CYS A 79 12.81 15.92 -15.52
CA CYS A 79 12.33 14.79 -16.35
C CYS A 79 13.18 13.53 -16.22
N LYS A 80 14.47 13.65 -15.87
CA LYS A 80 15.37 12.49 -15.65
C LYS A 80 14.90 11.56 -14.52
N TYR A 81 14.13 12.06 -13.55
CA TYR A 81 13.58 11.29 -12.44
C TYR A 81 12.23 10.65 -12.79
N VAL A 82 11.57 11.11 -13.85
CA VAL A 82 10.31 10.56 -14.32
C VAL A 82 10.57 9.30 -15.14
N LYS A 83 9.98 8.19 -14.71
CA LYS A 83 10.13 6.89 -15.37
C LYS A 83 8.80 6.38 -15.88
N LYS A 84 8.84 5.64 -16.97
CA LYS A 84 7.68 4.86 -17.41
C LYS A 84 7.39 3.76 -16.38
N LEU A 85 6.20 3.78 -15.82
CA LEU A 85 5.71 2.67 -15.02
C LEU A 85 5.29 1.55 -15.96
N SER A 86 5.98 0.43 -15.91
CA SER A 86 5.55 -0.77 -16.63
C SER A 86 5.25 -1.88 -15.64
N ASN A 87 4.02 -2.37 -15.65
CA ASN A 87 3.68 -3.56 -14.89
C ASN A 87 4.15 -4.80 -15.65
N ARG A 88 5.38 -5.23 -15.40
CA ARG A 88 5.95 -6.46 -15.97
C ARG A 88 5.11 -7.71 -15.66
N PHE A 89 4.27 -7.63 -14.63
CA PHE A 89 3.45 -8.73 -14.15
C PHE A 89 1.97 -8.58 -14.50
N ASN A 90 1.63 -7.67 -15.42
CA ASN A 90 0.24 -7.43 -15.83
C ASN A 90 -0.47 -8.73 -16.28
N TYR A 91 0.23 -9.62 -16.99
CA TYR A 91 -0.28 -10.94 -17.40
C TYR A 91 -0.64 -11.85 -16.21
N GLN A 92 -0.17 -11.54 -15.01
CA GLN A 92 -0.45 -12.32 -13.80
C GLN A 92 -1.73 -11.88 -13.11
N THR A 93 -2.27 -10.69 -13.39
CA THR A 93 -3.50 -10.16 -12.76
C THR A 93 -4.64 -11.16 -12.83
N LYS A 94 -4.81 -11.84 -13.97
CA LYS A 94 -5.80 -12.91 -14.17
C LYS A 94 -5.67 -14.14 -13.24
N HIS A 95 -4.64 -14.19 -12.43
CA HIS A 95 -4.39 -15.26 -11.46
C HIS A 95 -4.61 -14.82 -10.02
N TYR A 96 -5.03 -13.58 -9.80
CA TYR A 96 -5.31 -13.01 -8.49
C TYR A 96 -6.77 -12.59 -8.42
N ASP A 97 -7.31 -12.63 -7.22
CA ASP A 97 -8.66 -12.19 -6.94
C ASP A 97 -8.74 -11.60 -5.53
N PHE A 98 -9.67 -10.66 -5.33
CA PHE A 98 -10.06 -10.22 -4.01
C PHE A 98 -11.11 -11.18 -3.45
N ILE A 99 -10.82 -11.74 -2.29
CA ILE A 99 -11.73 -12.64 -1.58
C ILE A 99 -12.22 -11.95 -0.32
N ASN A 100 -13.54 -11.85 -0.18
CA ASN A 100 -14.16 -11.39 1.04
C ASN A 100 -13.93 -12.42 2.16
N LEU A 101 -13.59 -11.94 3.34
CA LEU A 101 -13.41 -12.74 4.55
C LEU A 101 -14.46 -12.33 5.59
N ASN A 102 -14.59 -13.13 6.64
CA ASN A 102 -15.37 -12.73 7.79
C ASN A 102 -14.87 -11.40 8.35
N ASP A 103 -15.80 -10.57 8.81
CA ASP A 103 -15.47 -9.31 9.46
C ASP A 103 -14.52 -9.53 10.63
N THR A 104 -13.70 -8.54 10.92
CA THR A 104 -12.75 -8.57 12.02
C THR A 104 -13.04 -7.48 13.05
N LEU A 105 -12.78 -7.77 14.30
CA LEU A 105 -12.91 -6.80 15.38
C LEU A 105 -11.59 -6.10 15.63
N LEU A 106 -11.57 -4.78 15.59
CA LEU A 106 -10.46 -3.94 16.02
C LEU A 106 -10.97 -2.92 17.02
N LYS A 107 -10.50 -2.98 18.27
CA LYS A 107 -10.95 -2.10 19.36
C LYS A 107 -12.47 -2.05 19.48
N ASP A 108 -13.10 -3.22 19.52
CA ASP A 108 -14.56 -3.43 19.67
C ASP A 108 -15.43 -2.94 18.50
N MET A 109 -14.83 -2.49 17.40
CA MET A 109 -15.51 -2.15 16.16
C MET A 109 -15.30 -3.23 15.10
N SER A 110 -16.40 -3.58 14.40
CA SER A 110 -16.36 -4.56 13.30
C SER A 110 -15.96 -3.87 11.99
N TYR A 111 -15.07 -4.49 11.25
CA TYR A 111 -14.56 -4.00 9.97
C TYR A 111 -14.61 -5.09 8.91
N LYS A 112 -14.95 -4.72 7.70
CA LYS A 112 -14.88 -5.60 6.53
C LYS A 112 -13.42 -5.94 6.19
N ARG A 113 -13.18 -7.21 5.92
CA ARG A 113 -11.85 -7.73 5.63
C ARG A 113 -11.79 -8.47 4.31
N TYR A 114 -10.79 -8.15 3.52
CA TYR A 114 -10.53 -8.75 2.20
C TYR A 114 -9.09 -9.22 2.10
N LYS A 115 -8.86 -10.19 1.24
CA LYS A 115 -7.50 -10.57 0.85
C LYS A 115 -7.36 -10.61 -0.66
N LEU A 116 -6.24 -10.09 -1.16
CA LEU A 116 -5.79 -10.29 -2.52
C LEU A 116 -4.84 -11.48 -2.54
N THR A 117 -5.19 -12.52 -3.25
CA THR A 117 -4.40 -13.75 -3.29
C THR A 117 -4.47 -14.42 -4.66
N SER A 118 -3.52 -15.32 -4.94
CA SER A 118 -3.55 -16.11 -6.16
C SER A 118 -4.65 -17.17 -6.11
N ILE A 119 -5.49 -17.23 -7.16
CA ILE A 119 -6.52 -18.27 -7.34
C ILE A 119 -5.95 -19.60 -7.89
N LYS A 120 -4.64 -19.72 -8.01
CA LYS A 120 -3.95 -20.91 -8.54
C LYS A 120 -3.10 -21.57 -7.45
N PRO A 121 -3.64 -22.56 -6.68
CA PRO A 121 -2.95 -23.18 -5.55
C PRO A 121 -1.58 -23.79 -5.90
N LYS A 122 -1.48 -24.45 -7.06
CA LYS A 122 -0.21 -25.03 -7.53
C LYS A 122 0.85 -23.95 -7.78
N ARG A 123 0.43 -22.79 -8.29
CA ARG A 123 1.30 -21.63 -8.50
C ARG A 123 1.72 -21.01 -7.17
N THR A 124 0.78 -20.81 -6.25
CA THR A 124 1.04 -20.31 -4.90
C THR A 124 2.12 -21.14 -4.20
N LYS A 125 1.95 -22.46 -4.21
CA LYS A 125 2.93 -23.38 -3.63
C LYS A 125 4.31 -23.30 -4.32
N ARG A 126 4.32 -23.35 -5.67
CA ARG A 126 5.57 -23.37 -6.45
C ARG A 126 6.40 -22.09 -6.31
N HIS A 127 5.75 -20.95 -6.21
CA HIS A 127 6.40 -19.64 -6.18
C HIS A 127 6.37 -18.98 -4.80
N LYS A 128 5.88 -19.69 -3.77
CA LYS A 128 5.74 -19.18 -2.41
C LYS A 128 5.07 -17.80 -2.36
N LEU A 129 3.93 -17.65 -3.04
CA LEU A 129 3.28 -16.37 -3.19
C LEU A 129 2.64 -15.92 -1.88
N ALA A 130 2.90 -14.67 -1.52
CA ALA A 130 2.32 -14.02 -0.37
C ALA A 130 0.85 -13.60 -0.63
N THR A 131 0.14 -13.32 0.46
CA THR A 131 -1.25 -12.83 0.45
C THR A 131 -1.31 -11.44 1.08
N LEU A 132 -1.96 -10.50 0.41
CA LEU A 132 -2.15 -9.15 0.88
C LEU A 132 -3.55 -9.00 1.47
N PHE A 133 -3.63 -8.51 2.70
CA PHE A 133 -4.89 -8.30 3.43
C PHE A 133 -5.22 -6.82 3.52
N TYR A 134 -6.51 -6.51 3.45
CA TYR A 134 -7.09 -5.18 3.63
C TYR A 134 -8.21 -5.25 4.66
N ILE A 135 -8.17 -4.39 5.65
CA ILE A 135 -9.27 -4.07 6.55
C ILE A 135 -9.71 -2.67 6.18
N ILE A 136 -10.96 -2.48 5.81
CA ILE A 136 -11.46 -1.22 5.25
C ILE A 136 -11.96 -0.30 6.38
N GLU A 137 -11.63 0.98 6.29
CA GLU A 137 -12.17 2.04 7.16
C GLU A 137 -13.48 2.57 6.58
N ASP A 138 -14.60 2.14 7.13
CA ASP A 138 -15.94 2.46 6.60
C ASP A 138 -16.25 3.96 6.58
N SER A 139 -15.69 4.74 7.49
CA SER A 139 -15.84 6.21 7.51
C SER A 139 -15.26 6.90 6.25
N THR A 140 -14.51 6.18 5.44
CA THR A 140 -13.88 6.65 4.20
C THR A 140 -14.56 6.15 2.93
N ALA A 141 -15.78 5.66 3.00
CA ALA A 141 -16.52 5.11 1.85
C ALA A 141 -16.72 6.09 0.67
N PHE A 142 -16.53 7.40 0.90
CA PHE A 142 -16.51 8.42 -0.14
C PHE A 142 -15.26 8.39 -1.02
N HIS A 143 -14.23 7.67 -0.61
CA HIS A 143 -12.93 7.56 -1.29
C HIS A 143 -12.85 6.24 -2.04
N LEU A 144 -12.34 6.25 -3.29
CA LEU A 144 -11.99 5.02 -3.99
C LEU A 144 -10.87 4.27 -3.24
N PRO A 145 -10.79 2.94 -3.33
CA PRO A 145 -9.79 2.16 -2.59
C PRO A 145 -8.36 2.64 -2.87
N LEU A 146 -7.57 2.84 -1.81
CA LEU A 146 -6.15 3.13 -1.92
C LEU A 146 -5.39 1.83 -2.18
N LEU A 147 -5.11 1.56 -3.46
CA LEU A 147 -4.46 0.35 -3.93
C LEU A 147 -3.01 0.65 -4.32
N ILE A 148 -2.07 0.23 -3.47
CA ILE A 148 -0.66 0.57 -3.63
C ILE A 148 0.04 -0.38 -4.62
N HIS A 149 -0.43 -1.62 -4.70
CA HIS A 149 0.12 -2.61 -5.61
C HIS A 149 -0.63 -2.60 -6.95
N THR A 150 0.10 -2.53 -8.05
CA THR A 150 -0.48 -2.46 -9.40
C THR A 150 -1.40 -3.64 -9.75
N THR A 151 -1.10 -4.85 -9.25
CA THR A 151 -2.00 -6.01 -9.44
C THR A 151 -3.33 -5.81 -8.71
N ALA A 152 -3.33 -5.22 -7.50
CA ALA A 152 -4.54 -4.89 -6.77
C ALA A 152 -5.38 -3.85 -7.53
N TYR A 153 -4.73 -2.81 -8.07
CA TYR A 153 -5.37 -1.79 -8.89
C TYR A 153 -6.00 -2.38 -10.15
N ASN A 154 -5.27 -3.22 -10.89
CA ASN A 154 -5.77 -3.84 -12.11
C ASN A 154 -6.93 -4.81 -11.84
N GLU A 155 -6.88 -5.55 -10.74
CA GLU A 155 -7.97 -6.46 -10.35
C GLU A 155 -9.22 -5.68 -9.94
N PHE A 156 -9.07 -4.63 -9.12
CA PHE A 156 -10.18 -3.76 -8.75
C PHE A 156 -10.84 -3.12 -9.98
N ASN A 157 -10.06 -2.59 -10.92
CA ASN A 157 -10.61 -1.95 -12.13
C ASN A 157 -11.38 -2.93 -13.02
N LYS A 158 -11.04 -4.20 -12.97
CA LYS A 158 -11.71 -5.23 -13.75
C LYS A 158 -13.09 -5.59 -13.17
N GLU A 159 -13.18 -5.77 -11.86
CA GLU A 159 -14.36 -6.38 -11.21
C GLU A 159 -14.96 -5.54 -10.07
N HIS A 160 -14.29 -4.47 -9.61
CA HIS A 160 -14.71 -3.68 -8.43
C HIS A 160 -15.05 -4.54 -7.21
N SER A 161 -14.23 -5.55 -6.98
CA SER A 161 -14.48 -6.66 -6.05
C SER A 161 -14.33 -6.33 -4.56
N ILE A 162 -13.96 -5.08 -4.23
CA ILE A 162 -13.93 -4.57 -2.86
C ILE A 162 -14.67 -3.24 -2.76
N PRO A 163 -15.25 -2.88 -1.61
CA PRO A 163 -15.92 -1.60 -1.43
C PRO A 163 -14.97 -0.41 -1.53
N ASN A 164 -15.56 0.76 -1.75
CA ASN A 164 -14.84 2.01 -1.57
C ASN A 164 -14.37 2.19 -0.13
N GLY A 165 -13.30 2.93 0.02
CA GLY A 165 -12.70 3.25 1.32
C GLY A 165 -11.20 3.06 1.33
N ILE A 166 -10.55 3.77 2.24
CA ILE A 166 -9.13 3.60 2.53
C ILE A 166 -8.99 2.44 3.53
N PHE A 167 -7.88 1.75 3.52
CA PHE A 167 -7.64 0.69 4.50
C PHE A 167 -7.47 1.28 5.92
N LYS A 168 -8.12 0.67 6.90
CA LYS A 168 -7.83 0.85 8.32
C LYS A 168 -6.49 0.21 8.68
N GLU A 169 -6.31 -0.98 8.16
CA GLU A 169 -5.08 -1.74 8.26
C GLU A 169 -4.84 -2.50 6.96
N ARG A 170 -3.58 -2.60 6.53
CA ARG A 170 -3.14 -3.41 5.41
C ARG A 170 -1.88 -4.16 5.81
N TYR A 171 -1.82 -5.44 5.49
CA TYR A 171 -0.67 -6.26 5.83
C TYR A 171 -0.44 -7.36 4.80
N LEU A 172 0.83 -7.74 4.63
CA LEU A 172 1.26 -8.82 3.77
C LEU A 172 1.70 -10.00 4.64
N VAL A 173 1.18 -11.17 4.31
CA VAL A 173 1.58 -12.43 4.92
C VAL A 173 2.26 -13.28 3.86
N ASP A 174 3.45 -13.77 4.15
CA ASP A 174 4.20 -14.62 3.25
C ASP A 174 3.54 -16.01 3.08
N TYR A 175 4.14 -16.85 2.26
CA TYR A 175 3.63 -18.21 2.02
C TYR A 175 3.66 -19.09 3.27
N ASP A 176 4.62 -18.89 4.14
CA ASP A 176 4.84 -19.69 5.35
C ASP A 176 4.00 -19.16 6.54
N GLY A 177 3.24 -18.08 6.35
CA GLY A 177 2.32 -17.51 7.33
C GLY A 177 2.91 -16.38 8.17
N ASN A 178 4.13 -15.93 7.87
CA ASN A 178 4.79 -14.85 8.60
C ASN A 178 4.33 -13.48 8.10
N LEU A 179 4.24 -12.53 9.00
CA LEU A 179 3.93 -11.14 8.69
C LEU A 179 5.17 -10.46 8.08
N ASP A 180 5.10 -10.03 6.81
CA ASP A 180 6.20 -9.33 6.14
C ASP A 180 6.13 -7.83 6.40
N PHE A 181 4.95 -7.22 6.24
CA PHE A 181 4.73 -5.83 6.64
C PHE A 181 3.30 -5.59 7.11
N ARG A 182 3.11 -4.51 7.86
CA ARG A 182 1.81 -4.01 8.29
C ARG A 182 1.78 -2.49 8.23
N GLU A 183 0.70 -1.93 7.69
CA GLU A 183 0.40 -0.50 7.72
C GLU A 183 -0.92 -0.27 8.43
N ARG A 184 -0.96 0.76 9.26
CA ARG A 184 -2.16 1.19 9.99
C ARG A 184 -2.45 2.65 9.71
N LEU A 185 -3.69 2.93 9.38
CA LEU A 185 -4.19 4.29 9.24
C LEU A 185 -4.20 4.97 10.62
N ILE A 186 -3.53 6.10 10.71
CA ILE A 186 -3.49 6.93 11.94
C ILE A 186 -4.52 8.05 11.83
N SER A 187 -4.48 8.81 10.74
CA SER A 187 -5.38 9.94 10.53
C SER A 187 -5.61 10.18 9.04
N ILE A 188 -6.71 10.85 8.75
CA ILE A 188 -7.07 11.33 7.41
C ILE A 188 -7.31 12.83 7.54
N GLN A 189 -6.78 13.59 6.61
CA GLN A 189 -7.05 15.01 6.46
C GLN A 189 -7.48 15.27 5.02
N LYS A 190 -8.51 16.08 4.86
CA LYS A 190 -8.90 16.61 3.58
C LYS A 190 -8.07 17.87 3.34
N ILE A 191 -7.45 17.95 2.16
CA ILE A 191 -6.74 19.13 1.68
C ILE A 191 -7.65 19.73 0.61
N ASP A 192 -8.05 20.96 0.79
CA ASP A 192 -8.88 21.72 -0.15
C ASP A 192 -8.02 22.38 -1.22
#